data_6f719262dcd3fe1334f0f6430d2294a4
#
_entry.id   6f719262dcd3fe1334f0f6430d2294a4
#
_cell.length_a   1.000
_cell.length_b   1.000
_cell.length_c   1.000
_cell.angle_alpha   90.00
_cell.angle_beta   90.00
_cell.angle_gamma   90.00
#
_symmetry.space_group_name_H-M   'P 1'
#
loop_
_entity.id
_entity.type
_entity.pdbx_description
1 polymer ?
#
loop_
_entity_poly.entity_id
_entity_poly.type
_entity_poly.pdbx_seq_one_letter_code
_entity_poly.pdbx_strand_id
1 'polypeptide(L)'
;GMAAIDAVMRTKPEMFELLLVWSFFGFAQLIASLAFVRSLWRDARRVERVRLWIRRWTILASCAGLLWGAAGAVIMVPLAGVQQLVAVAVIVAVTFASWPVYSCWMPSLTAFTLLSLTPMTISVAAQYGVSQAIMALVLITVTGFILYSGRRLNEMLLSSILNDDENQRLVQRLKVEVNRTEAARLKTQHESERRAQFFAAANHDLRQPLQAMGIFLEMLKRRSTPQTLPIVEQLGR
;
A
#
# COMPACT_ATOMS: atom_id res chain seq x y z
N GLY A 1 3.80 41.63 -2.25
CA GLY A 1 4.72 40.83 -1.42
C GLY A 1 5.90 41.68 -0.89
N MET A 2 6.69 42.30 -1.75
CA MET A 2 7.87 43.10 -1.37
C MET A 2 7.50 44.34 -0.56
N ALA A 3 6.45 45.08 -0.90
CA ALA A 3 6.04 46.30 -0.17
C ALA A 3 5.59 46.03 1.27
N ALA A 4 5.00 44.87 1.56
CA ALA A 4 4.63 44.46 2.93
C ALA A 4 5.87 44.09 3.76
N ILE A 5 6.88 43.47 3.14
CA ILE A 5 8.17 43.14 3.76
C ILE A 5 8.96 44.45 4.05
N ASP A 6 8.97 45.39 3.10
CA ASP A 6 9.62 46.67 3.25
C ASP A 6 8.95 47.55 4.32
N ALA A 7 7.64 47.51 4.45
CA ALA A 7 6.91 48.21 5.52
C ALA A 7 7.19 47.60 6.91
N VAL A 8 7.29 46.27 7.01
CA VAL A 8 7.67 45.58 8.27
C VAL A 8 9.14 45.83 8.62
N MET A 9 10.05 45.89 7.62
CA MET A 9 11.47 46.16 7.81
C MET A 9 11.74 47.58 8.33
N ARG A 10 10.95 48.56 7.89
CA ARG A 10 11.13 49.95 8.34
C ARG A 10 10.59 50.22 9.76
N THR A 11 9.62 49.40 10.23
CA THR A 11 8.97 49.65 11.51
C THR A 11 9.58 48.94 12.70
N LYS A 12 10.29 47.80 12.48
CA LYS A 12 10.88 46.98 13.58
C LYS A 12 12.09 46.20 13.09
N PRO A 13 13.31 46.76 13.16
CA PRO A 13 14.55 46.07 12.75
C PRO A 13 14.78 44.73 13.48
N GLU A 14 14.36 44.64 14.73
CA GLU A 14 14.46 43.40 15.53
C GLU A 14 13.67 42.21 14.92
N MET A 15 12.55 42.47 14.24
CA MET A 15 11.79 41.42 13.57
C MET A 15 12.50 40.84 12.35
N PHE A 16 13.29 41.65 11.67
CA PHE A 16 14.08 41.19 10.53
C PHE A 16 15.16 40.20 10.97
N GLU A 17 15.88 40.52 12.03
CA GLU A 17 16.90 39.63 12.62
C GLU A 17 16.26 38.28 13.07
N LEU A 18 15.11 38.32 13.72
CA LEU A 18 14.37 37.11 14.10
C LEU A 18 13.96 36.26 12.90
N LEU A 19 13.49 36.90 11.82
CA LEU A 19 13.15 36.20 10.58
C LEU A 19 14.35 35.58 9.90
N LEU A 20 15.50 36.25 9.91
CA LEU A 20 16.76 35.70 9.38
C LEU A 20 17.22 34.48 10.18
N VAL A 21 17.24 34.59 11.51
CA VAL A 21 17.60 33.47 12.39
C VAL A 21 16.64 32.28 12.19
N TRP A 22 15.34 32.55 12.15
CA TRP A 22 14.35 31.50 11.90
C TRP A 22 14.52 30.85 10.51
N SER A 23 14.76 31.67 9.46
CA SER A 23 15.01 31.15 8.12
C SER A 23 16.26 30.27 8.07
N PHE A 24 17.33 30.65 8.78
CA PHE A 24 18.55 29.84 8.88
C PHE A 24 18.26 28.47 9.51
N PHE A 25 17.51 28.41 10.63
CA PHE A 25 17.12 27.15 11.23
C PHE A 25 16.17 26.36 10.35
N GLY A 26 15.29 27.02 9.59
CA GLY A 26 14.42 26.39 8.58
C GLY A 26 15.21 25.68 7.48
N PHE A 27 16.23 26.36 6.94
CA PHE A 27 17.12 25.73 5.95
C PHE A 27 17.95 24.60 6.56
N ALA A 28 18.45 24.74 7.77
CA ALA A 28 19.18 23.68 8.47
C ALA A 28 18.27 22.44 8.69
N GLN A 29 17.01 22.65 9.08
CA GLN A 29 16.00 21.59 9.22
C GLN A 29 15.71 20.89 7.89
N LEU A 30 15.60 21.64 6.79
CA LEU A 30 15.41 21.07 5.46
C LEU A 30 16.61 20.19 5.04
N ILE A 31 17.82 20.69 5.24
CA ILE A 31 19.04 19.93 4.97
C ILE A 31 19.12 18.67 5.81
N ALA A 32 18.78 18.76 7.11
CA ALA A 32 18.73 17.61 8.01
C ALA A 32 17.70 16.56 7.56
N SER A 33 16.54 17.02 7.08
CA SER A 33 15.50 16.13 6.53
C SER A 33 15.97 15.41 5.26
N LEU A 34 16.61 16.11 4.34
CA LEU A 34 17.18 15.53 3.13
C LEU A 34 18.32 14.54 3.44
N ALA A 35 19.20 14.92 4.37
CA ALA A 35 20.28 14.06 4.83
C ALA A 35 19.74 12.77 5.51
N PHE A 36 18.66 12.91 6.30
CA PHE A 36 17.97 11.77 6.91
C PHE A 36 17.44 10.80 5.85
N VAL A 37 16.68 11.29 4.87
CA VAL A 37 16.13 10.48 3.79
C VAL A 37 17.27 9.78 3.02
N ARG A 38 18.32 10.51 2.66
CA ARG A 38 19.47 9.94 1.97
C ARG A 38 20.18 8.86 2.79
N SER A 39 20.35 9.08 4.11
CA SER A 39 20.99 8.11 5.01
C SER A 39 20.13 6.85 5.21
N LEU A 40 18.82 7.01 5.30
CA LEU A 40 17.87 5.89 5.39
C LEU A 40 17.96 4.98 4.14
N TRP A 41 17.99 5.59 2.94
CA TRP A 41 18.08 4.81 1.70
C TRP A 41 19.43 4.12 1.50
N ARG A 42 20.49 4.67 2.09
CA ARG A 42 21.85 4.10 2.03
C ARG A 42 22.10 3.00 3.07
N ASP A 43 21.30 2.92 4.11
CA ASP A 43 21.47 1.90 5.15
C ASP A 43 20.94 0.53 4.68
N ALA A 44 21.84 -0.38 4.36
CA ALA A 44 21.49 -1.75 3.96
C ALA A 44 20.77 -2.53 5.09
N ARG A 45 21.01 -2.15 6.36
CA ARG A 45 20.39 -2.79 7.54
C ARG A 45 19.19 -1.99 8.08
N ARG A 46 18.55 -1.17 7.27
CA ARG A 46 17.43 -0.32 7.68
C ARG A 46 16.27 -1.08 8.32
N VAL A 47 16.00 -2.31 7.86
CA VAL A 47 14.94 -3.17 8.40
C VAL A 47 15.26 -3.63 9.82
N GLU A 48 16.50 -4.04 10.08
CA GLU A 48 16.94 -4.45 11.42
C GLU A 48 16.95 -3.27 12.41
N ARG A 49 17.25 -2.07 11.90
CA ARG A 49 17.36 -0.84 12.69
C ARG A 49 16.13 0.06 12.64
N VAL A 50 14.97 -0.50 12.32
CA VAL A 50 13.73 0.26 12.13
C VAL A 50 13.38 1.12 13.35
N ARG A 51 13.55 0.62 14.58
CA ARG A 51 13.29 1.39 15.81
C ARG A 51 14.16 2.64 15.93
N LEU A 52 15.43 2.55 15.52
CA LEU A 52 16.36 3.68 15.54
C LEU A 52 15.95 4.74 14.49
N TRP A 53 15.55 4.31 13.32
CA TRP A 53 15.11 5.21 12.26
C TRP A 53 13.79 5.89 12.59
N ILE A 54 12.83 5.19 13.18
CA ILE A 54 11.57 5.75 13.66
C ILE A 54 11.82 6.80 14.78
N ARG A 55 12.72 6.51 15.72
CA ARG A 55 13.08 7.48 16.77
C ARG A 55 13.72 8.75 16.19
N ARG A 56 14.66 8.60 15.27
CA ARG A 56 15.26 9.75 14.58
C ARG A 56 14.25 10.57 13.81
N TRP A 57 13.32 9.90 13.13
CA TRP A 57 12.21 10.54 12.42
C TRP A 57 11.33 11.35 13.35
N THR A 58 10.94 10.79 14.50
CA THR A 58 10.14 11.48 15.49
C THR A 58 10.86 12.71 16.07
N ILE A 59 12.17 12.60 16.36
CA ILE A 59 12.97 13.73 16.82
C ILE A 59 13.00 14.82 15.74
N LEU A 60 13.23 14.48 14.48
CA LEU A 60 13.26 15.42 13.38
C LEU A 60 11.92 16.15 13.20
N ALA A 61 10.80 15.40 13.29
CA ALA A 61 9.45 15.95 13.28
C ALA A 61 9.20 16.91 14.47
N SER A 62 9.68 16.54 15.67
CA SER A 62 9.56 17.40 16.86
C SER A 62 10.35 18.70 16.70
N CYS A 63 11.57 18.63 16.17
CA CYS A 63 12.38 19.84 15.91
C CYS A 63 11.70 20.75 14.86
N ALA A 64 11.12 20.18 13.82
CA ALA A 64 10.35 20.94 12.83
C ALA A 64 9.11 21.58 13.47
N GLY A 65 8.36 20.84 14.28
CA GLY A 65 7.20 21.36 15.02
C GLY A 65 7.58 22.52 15.95
N LEU A 66 8.67 22.38 16.72
CA LEU A 66 9.17 23.44 17.59
C LEU A 66 9.58 24.69 16.80
N LEU A 67 10.24 24.53 15.67
CA LEU A 67 10.65 25.64 14.82
C LEU A 67 9.43 26.45 14.33
N TRP A 68 8.40 25.79 13.84
CA TRP A 68 7.17 26.44 13.39
C TRP A 68 6.34 26.98 14.56
N GLY A 69 6.28 26.26 15.68
CA GLY A 69 5.56 26.70 16.87
C GLY A 69 6.21 27.93 17.53
N ALA A 70 7.55 27.97 17.62
CA ALA A 70 8.28 29.13 18.10
C ALA A 70 8.07 30.35 17.21
N ALA A 71 8.13 30.18 15.88
CA ALA A 71 7.81 31.25 14.94
C ALA A 71 6.37 31.76 15.13
N GLY A 72 5.39 30.84 15.26
CA GLY A 72 4.01 31.19 15.54
C GLY A 72 3.83 31.95 16.84
N ALA A 73 4.47 31.51 17.92
CA ALA A 73 4.38 32.17 19.21
C ALA A 73 5.01 33.56 19.23
N VAL A 74 6.21 33.72 18.63
CA VAL A 74 6.97 34.97 18.65
C VAL A 74 6.42 35.99 17.65
N ILE A 75 6.12 35.57 16.42
CA ILE A 75 5.66 36.44 15.34
C ILE A 75 4.22 36.93 15.59
N MET A 76 3.38 36.13 16.26
CA MET A 76 1.96 36.48 16.50
C MET A 76 1.79 37.66 17.49
N VAL A 77 2.70 37.81 18.46
CA VAL A 77 2.56 38.83 19.49
C VAL A 77 2.53 40.26 18.94
N PRO A 78 3.42 40.66 18.00
CA PRO A 78 3.45 42.04 17.46
C PRO A 78 2.50 42.26 16.27
N LEU A 79 1.85 41.20 15.75
CA LEU A 79 0.96 41.29 14.61
C LEU A 79 -0.49 41.53 15.04
N ALA A 80 -1.22 42.27 14.23
CA ALA A 80 -2.64 42.54 14.43
C ALA A 80 -3.43 42.46 13.12
N GLY A 81 -4.73 42.19 13.23
CA GLY A 81 -5.65 42.20 12.11
C GLY A 81 -5.27 41.21 10.98
N VAL A 82 -5.20 41.73 9.75
CA VAL A 82 -4.98 40.92 8.55
C VAL A 82 -3.59 40.23 8.58
N GLN A 83 -2.56 40.87 9.11
CA GLN A 83 -1.21 40.30 9.18
C GLN A 83 -1.19 39.03 10.07
N GLN A 84 -1.87 39.07 11.18
CA GLN A 84 -2.02 37.94 12.07
C GLN A 84 -2.75 36.76 11.40
N LEU A 85 -3.85 37.04 10.67
CA LEU A 85 -4.59 36.05 9.91
C LEU A 85 -3.72 35.37 8.84
N VAL A 86 -2.92 36.16 8.09
CA VAL A 86 -2.01 35.60 7.08
C VAL A 86 -0.96 34.69 7.72
N ALA A 87 -0.37 35.10 8.83
CA ALA A 87 0.65 34.29 9.51
C ALA A 87 0.06 32.98 10.05
N VAL A 88 -1.13 33.01 10.66
CA VAL A 88 -1.88 31.80 11.07
C VAL A 88 -2.14 30.90 9.88
N ALA A 89 -2.65 31.45 8.77
CA ALA A 89 -2.95 30.69 7.58
C ALA A 89 -1.71 29.97 7.01
N VAL A 90 -0.54 30.64 7.01
CA VAL A 90 0.73 30.04 6.55
C VAL A 90 1.13 28.85 7.43
N ILE A 91 1.11 29.00 8.76
CA ILE A 91 1.51 27.93 9.67
C ILE A 91 0.53 26.75 9.58
N VAL A 92 -0.77 27.02 9.52
CA VAL A 92 -1.80 25.98 9.31
C VAL A 92 -1.60 25.27 7.98
N ALA A 93 -1.33 26.01 6.90
CA ALA A 93 -1.07 25.43 5.57
C ALA A 93 0.16 24.51 5.57
N VAL A 94 1.27 24.93 6.21
CA VAL A 94 2.47 24.10 6.34
C VAL A 94 2.19 22.83 7.17
N THR A 95 1.44 22.97 8.26
CA THR A 95 1.05 21.82 9.10
C THR A 95 0.19 20.85 8.31
N PHE A 96 -0.75 21.36 7.50
CA PHE A 96 -1.57 20.57 6.59
C PHE A 96 -0.74 19.88 5.49
N ALA A 97 0.19 20.59 4.87
CA ALA A 97 1.07 20.03 3.85
C ALA A 97 1.98 18.91 4.40
N SER A 98 2.35 19.00 5.67
CA SER A 98 3.21 18.03 6.35
C SER A 98 2.44 16.80 6.87
N TRP A 99 1.11 16.90 7.04
CA TRP A 99 0.25 15.87 7.59
C TRP A 99 0.40 14.50 6.92
N PRO A 100 0.34 14.32 5.58
CA PRO A 100 0.45 12.99 4.96
C PRO A 100 1.80 12.32 5.23
N VAL A 101 2.88 13.13 5.29
CA VAL A 101 4.25 12.65 5.51
C VAL A 101 4.43 12.10 6.92
N TYR A 102 3.91 12.80 7.94
CA TYR A 102 4.04 12.40 9.34
C TYR A 102 3.00 11.38 9.77
N SER A 103 1.87 11.23 9.07
CA SER A 103 0.81 10.26 9.40
C SER A 103 1.23 8.80 9.24
N CYS A 104 2.31 8.52 8.52
CA CYS A 104 2.89 7.17 8.46
C CYS A 104 3.32 6.63 9.83
N TRP A 105 3.62 7.53 10.80
CA TRP A 105 3.97 7.19 12.17
C TRP A 105 3.32 8.17 13.14
N MET A 106 2.27 7.73 13.83
CA MET A 106 1.44 8.59 14.70
C MET A 106 2.21 9.42 15.74
N PRO A 107 3.24 8.90 16.43
CA PRO A 107 4.03 9.74 17.35
C PRO A 107 4.72 10.93 16.67
N SER A 108 5.15 10.82 15.42
CA SER A 108 5.73 11.94 14.68
C SER A 108 4.69 13.00 14.36
N LEU A 109 3.50 12.58 13.91
CA LEU A 109 2.41 13.50 13.61
C LEU A 109 1.93 14.23 14.85
N THR A 110 1.72 13.52 15.96
CA THR A 110 1.28 14.14 17.23
C THR A 110 2.31 15.13 17.74
N ALA A 111 3.59 14.76 17.77
CA ALA A 111 4.67 15.65 18.21
C ALA A 111 4.77 16.89 17.31
N PHE A 112 4.80 16.72 15.98
CA PHE A 112 4.86 17.84 15.04
C PHE A 112 3.66 18.78 15.19
N THR A 113 2.44 18.24 15.18
CA THR A 113 1.20 19.04 15.24
C THR A 113 1.06 19.79 16.55
N LEU A 114 1.29 19.12 17.68
CA LEU A 114 1.19 19.76 19.00
C LEU A 114 2.28 20.82 19.20
N LEU A 115 3.53 20.53 18.83
CA LEU A 115 4.62 21.47 19.00
C LEU A 115 4.54 22.67 18.03
N SER A 116 3.89 22.53 16.88
CA SER A 116 3.70 23.64 15.94
C SER A 116 2.49 24.50 16.26
N LEU A 117 1.34 23.92 16.61
CA LEU A 117 0.10 24.67 16.78
C LEU A 117 -0.17 25.11 18.22
N THR A 118 0.25 24.35 19.24
CA THR A 118 -0.04 24.69 20.63
C THR A 118 0.59 26.02 21.09
N PRO A 119 1.90 26.32 20.81
CA PRO A 119 2.49 27.59 21.19
C PRO A 119 1.78 28.78 20.53
N MET A 120 1.43 28.63 19.25
CA MET A 120 0.68 29.65 18.52
C MET A 120 -0.71 29.86 19.11
N THR A 121 -1.42 28.79 19.43
CA THR A 121 -2.77 28.84 20.03
C THR A 121 -2.73 29.55 21.37
N ILE A 122 -1.73 29.25 22.20
CA ILE A 122 -1.53 29.93 23.51
C ILE A 122 -1.26 31.43 23.30
N SER A 123 -0.37 31.78 22.38
CA SER A 123 -0.04 33.19 22.07
C SER A 123 -1.24 33.99 21.56
N VAL A 124 -2.07 33.37 20.72
CA VAL A 124 -3.32 34.01 20.25
C VAL A 124 -4.34 34.13 21.38
N ALA A 125 -4.54 33.08 22.18
CA ALA A 125 -5.50 33.10 23.28
C ALA A 125 -5.12 34.09 24.41
N ALA A 126 -3.84 34.35 24.60
CA ALA A 126 -3.33 35.34 25.55
C ALA A 126 -3.61 36.79 25.14
N GLN A 127 -3.95 37.05 23.88
CA GLN A 127 -4.37 38.34 23.39
C GLN A 127 -5.88 38.49 23.63
N TYR A 128 -6.26 39.26 24.60
CA TYR A 128 -7.67 39.45 24.95
C TYR A 128 -8.49 40.08 23.82
N GLY A 129 -9.56 39.40 23.39
CA GLY A 129 -10.48 39.89 22.38
C GLY A 129 -11.36 38.78 21.77
N VAL A 130 -12.52 39.13 21.24
CA VAL A 130 -13.46 38.15 20.65
C VAL A 130 -12.87 37.50 19.43
N SER A 131 -12.19 38.27 18.55
CA SER A 131 -11.54 37.74 17.36
C SER A 131 -10.41 36.75 17.68
N GLN A 132 -9.65 37.01 18.73
CA GLN A 132 -8.57 36.11 19.18
C GLN A 132 -9.12 34.82 19.79
N ALA A 133 -10.22 34.91 20.55
CA ALA A 133 -10.90 33.75 21.09
C ALA A 133 -11.46 32.84 19.95
N ILE A 134 -12.07 33.44 18.91
CA ILE A 134 -12.54 32.69 17.74
C ILE A 134 -11.35 32.03 17.03
N MET A 135 -10.25 32.75 16.82
CA MET A 135 -9.07 32.23 16.14
C MET A 135 -8.42 31.08 16.94
N ALA A 136 -8.33 31.19 18.26
CA ALA A 136 -7.85 30.11 19.13
C ALA A 136 -8.76 28.88 19.05
N LEU A 137 -10.08 29.05 19.02
CA LEU A 137 -11.04 27.97 18.84
C LEU A 137 -10.85 27.26 17.49
N VAL A 138 -10.67 28.03 16.41
CA VAL A 138 -10.37 27.47 15.08
C VAL A 138 -9.08 26.67 15.10
N LEU A 139 -8.00 27.17 15.73
CA LEU A 139 -6.73 26.44 15.85
C LEU A 139 -6.87 25.14 16.62
N ILE A 140 -7.63 25.13 17.72
CA ILE A 140 -7.92 23.90 18.48
C ILE A 140 -8.67 22.90 17.60
N THR A 141 -9.70 23.38 16.86
CA THR A 141 -10.48 22.53 15.97
C THR A 141 -9.62 21.94 14.83
N VAL A 142 -8.77 22.77 14.23
CA VAL A 142 -7.80 22.32 13.19
C VAL A 142 -6.83 21.29 13.75
N THR A 143 -6.30 21.51 14.95
CA THR A 143 -5.42 20.56 15.64
C THR A 143 -6.11 19.21 15.84
N GLY A 144 -7.33 19.21 16.36
CA GLY A 144 -8.15 18.01 16.54
C GLY A 144 -8.44 17.30 15.23
N PHE A 145 -8.78 18.07 14.18
CA PHE A 145 -9.04 17.53 12.85
C PHE A 145 -7.80 16.86 12.24
N ILE A 146 -6.62 17.48 12.33
CA ILE A 146 -5.36 16.90 11.81
C ILE A 146 -5.04 15.59 12.52
N LEU A 147 -5.16 15.56 13.87
CA LEU A 147 -4.88 14.35 14.64
C LEU A 147 -5.88 13.22 14.34
N TYR A 148 -7.17 13.55 14.24
CA TYR A 148 -8.20 12.58 13.86
C TYR A 148 -7.99 12.03 12.46
N SER A 149 -7.82 12.92 11.47
CA SER A 149 -7.62 12.53 10.07
C SER A 149 -6.31 11.77 9.87
N GLY A 150 -5.26 12.15 10.63
CA GLY A 150 -3.97 11.44 10.62
C GLY A 150 -4.09 10.00 11.12
N ARG A 151 -4.86 9.78 12.20
CA ARG A 151 -5.17 8.41 12.66
C ARG A 151 -5.87 7.61 11.58
N ARG A 152 -6.88 8.20 10.97
CA ARG A 152 -7.65 7.55 9.90
C ARG A 152 -6.78 7.17 8.70
N LEU A 153 -5.90 8.10 8.30
CA LEU A 153 -4.95 7.84 7.22
C LEU A 153 -3.94 6.75 7.59
N ASN A 154 -3.41 6.77 8.82
CA ASN A 154 -2.49 5.73 9.29
C ASN A 154 -3.16 4.34 9.30
N GLU A 155 -4.39 4.23 9.78
CA GLU A 155 -5.18 2.99 9.74
C GLU A 155 -5.41 2.50 8.31
N MET A 156 -5.76 3.41 7.38
CA MET A 156 -5.93 3.08 5.97
C MET A 156 -4.63 2.59 5.32
N LEU A 157 -3.51 3.26 5.59
CA LEU A 157 -2.20 2.84 5.07
C LEU A 157 -1.81 1.46 5.59
N LEU A 158 -1.98 1.22 6.89
CA LEU A 158 -1.67 -0.06 7.51
C LEU A 158 -2.55 -1.19 6.95
N SER A 159 -3.86 -0.95 6.85
CA SER A 159 -4.79 -1.93 6.27
C SER A 159 -4.48 -2.20 4.79
N SER A 160 -4.11 -1.18 4.02
CA SER A 160 -3.72 -1.34 2.62
C SER A 160 -2.48 -2.23 2.46
N ILE A 161 -1.45 -2.02 3.30
CA ILE A 161 -0.22 -2.83 3.28
C ILE A 161 -0.52 -4.29 3.67
N LEU A 162 -1.34 -4.51 4.71
CA LEU A 162 -1.71 -5.85 5.15
C LEU A 162 -2.54 -6.60 4.10
N ASN A 163 -3.50 -5.91 3.48
CA ASN A 163 -4.32 -6.48 2.41
C ASN A 163 -3.48 -6.84 1.17
N ASP A 164 -2.48 -6.02 0.83
CA ASP A 164 -1.58 -6.31 -0.31
C ASP A 164 -0.75 -7.58 -0.05
N ASP A 165 -0.19 -7.75 1.14
CA ASP A 165 0.55 -8.96 1.54
C ASP A 165 -0.36 -10.21 1.50
N GLU A 166 -1.59 -10.11 2.01
CA GLU A 166 -2.57 -11.19 1.96
C GLU A 166 -2.96 -11.54 0.52
N ASN A 167 -3.23 -10.53 -0.31
CA ASN A 167 -3.54 -10.73 -1.72
C ASN A 167 -2.40 -11.42 -2.47
N GLN A 168 -1.16 -11.02 -2.22
CA GLN A 168 0.01 -11.67 -2.83
C GLN A 168 0.11 -13.14 -2.41
N ARG A 169 -0.12 -13.45 -1.14
CA ARG A 169 -0.15 -14.85 -0.64
C ARG A 169 -1.28 -15.66 -1.27
N LEU A 170 -2.46 -15.08 -1.41
CA LEU A 170 -3.60 -15.74 -2.06
C LEU A 170 -3.32 -16.01 -3.54
N VAL A 171 -2.76 -15.05 -4.27
CA VAL A 171 -2.36 -15.22 -5.67
C VAL A 171 -1.32 -16.34 -5.82
N GLN A 172 -0.34 -16.42 -4.93
CA GLN A 172 0.64 -17.51 -4.96
C GLN A 172 0.01 -18.88 -4.70
N ARG A 173 -0.88 -18.99 -3.70
CA ARG A 173 -1.62 -20.23 -3.43
C ARG A 173 -2.47 -20.65 -4.63
N LEU A 174 -3.17 -19.70 -5.23
CA LEU A 174 -3.99 -19.95 -6.40
C LEU A 174 -3.16 -20.48 -7.58
N LYS A 175 -1.99 -19.88 -7.86
CA LYS A 175 -1.07 -20.37 -8.89
C LYS A 175 -0.63 -21.80 -8.65
N VAL A 176 -0.28 -22.15 -7.42
CA VAL A 176 0.11 -23.53 -7.07
C VAL A 176 -1.05 -24.51 -7.31
N GLU A 177 -2.27 -24.13 -6.92
CA GLU A 177 -3.46 -24.99 -7.07
C GLU A 177 -3.86 -25.17 -8.54
N VAL A 178 -3.80 -24.10 -9.32
CA VAL A 178 -4.02 -24.16 -10.78
C VAL A 178 -3.02 -25.09 -11.43
N ASN A 179 -1.72 -24.97 -11.13
CA ASN A 179 -0.70 -25.84 -11.70
C ASN A 179 -0.91 -27.33 -11.30
N ARG A 180 -1.33 -27.59 -10.05
CA ARG A 180 -1.67 -28.96 -9.61
C ARG A 180 -2.86 -29.54 -10.37
N THR A 181 -3.91 -28.73 -10.53
CA THR A 181 -5.11 -29.14 -11.24
C THR A 181 -4.82 -29.42 -12.70
N GLU A 182 -4.00 -28.59 -13.34
CA GLU A 182 -3.58 -28.77 -14.73
C GLU A 182 -2.72 -30.02 -14.91
N ALA A 183 -1.76 -30.27 -14.01
CA ALA A 183 -0.98 -31.49 -14.02
C ALA A 183 -1.83 -32.76 -13.82
N ALA A 184 -2.82 -32.72 -12.91
CA ALA A 184 -3.75 -33.81 -12.71
C ALA A 184 -4.63 -34.05 -13.95
N ARG A 185 -5.11 -32.99 -14.60
CA ARG A 185 -5.89 -33.06 -15.83
C ARG A 185 -5.10 -33.69 -16.96
N LEU A 186 -3.87 -33.28 -17.18
CA LEU A 186 -2.99 -33.84 -18.20
C LEU A 186 -2.75 -35.33 -17.96
N LYS A 187 -2.49 -35.72 -16.70
CA LYS A 187 -2.33 -37.13 -16.33
C LYS A 187 -3.57 -37.96 -16.67
N THR A 188 -4.76 -37.47 -16.30
CA THR A 188 -6.02 -38.14 -16.59
C THR A 188 -6.27 -38.23 -18.10
N GLN A 189 -5.93 -37.22 -18.85
CA GLN A 189 -6.04 -37.23 -20.31
C GLN A 189 -5.12 -38.28 -20.93
N HIS A 190 -3.87 -38.34 -20.54
CA HIS A 190 -2.92 -39.37 -21.02
C HIS A 190 -3.35 -40.79 -20.67
N GLU A 191 -3.90 -41.00 -19.46
CA GLU A 191 -4.46 -42.31 -19.09
C GLU A 191 -5.67 -42.68 -19.95
N SER A 192 -6.53 -41.74 -20.24
CA SER A 192 -7.69 -41.95 -21.14
C SER A 192 -7.24 -42.28 -22.57
N GLU A 193 -6.29 -41.55 -23.10
CA GLU A 193 -5.69 -41.81 -24.43
C GLU A 193 -5.06 -43.21 -24.51
N ARG A 194 -4.28 -43.61 -23.48
CA ARG A 194 -3.70 -44.94 -23.41
C ARG A 194 -4.77 -46.03 -23.36
N ARG A 195 -5.84 -45.87 -22.61
CA ARG A 195 -6.97 -46.80 -22.57
C ARG A 195 -7.65 -46.93 -23.92
N ALA A 196 -7.89 -45.79 -24.59
CA ALA A 196 -8.49 -45.79 -25.94
C ALA A 196 -7.61 -46.54 -26.96
N GLN A 197 -6.29 -46.31 -26.93
CA GLN A 197 -5.34 -47.03 -27.78
C GLN A 197 -5.31 -48.54 -27.52
N PHE A 198 -5.31 -48.90 -26.22
CA PHE A 198 -5.38 -50.32 -25.82
C PHE A 198 -6.65 -51.01 -26.34
N PHE A 199 -7.81 -50.38 -26.16
CA PHE A 199 -9.07 -50.95 -26.67
C PHE A 199 -9.10 -51.01 -28.19
N ALA A 200 -8.57 -50.03 -28.88
CA ALA A 200 -8.46 -50.04 -30.34
C ALA A 200 -7.60 -51.24 -30.86
N ALA A 201 -6.39 -51.42 -30.22
CA ALA A 201 -5.54 -52.56 -30.52
C ALA A 201 -6.19 -53.92 -30.22
N ALA A 202 -6.78 -54.04 -29.01
CA ALA A 202 -7.46 -55.28 -28.62
C ALA A 202 -8.62 -55.60 -29.52
N ASN A 203 -9.44 -54.64 -29.96
CA ASN A 203 -10.51 -54.85 -30.92
C ASN A 203 -10.00 -55.30 -32.28
N HIS A 204 -8.86 -54.72 -32.74
CA HIS A 204 -8.22 -55.13 -33.97
C HIS A 204 -7.76 -56.59 -33.91
N ASP A 205 -7.08 -56.96 -32.83
CA ASP A 205 -6.53 -58.30 -32.63
C ASP A 205 -7.61 -59.37 -32.42
N LEU A 206 -8.76 -59.01 -31.86
CA LEU A 206 -9.92 -59.88 -31.76
C LEU A 206 -10.66 -60.03 -33.08
N ARG A 207 -10.72 -58.99 -33.93
CA ARG A 207 -11.41 -59.03 -35.21
C ARG A 207 -10.75 -60.01 -36.17
N GLN A 208 -9.42 -60.12 -36.20
CA GLN A 208 -8.66 -60.99 -37.09
C GLN A 208 -9.05 -62.50 -36.92
N PRO A 209 -8.95 -63.07 -35.68
CA PRO A 209 -9.33 -64.48 -35.47
C PRO A 209 -10.83 -64.73 -35.71
N LEU A 210 -11.71 -63.78 -35.34
CA LEU A 210 -13.13 -63.89 -35.62
C LEU A 210 -13.45 -63.92 -37.11
N GLN A 211 -12.76 -63.07 -37.91
CA GLN A 211 -12.88 -63.13 -39.38
C GLN A 211 -12.36 -64.44 -39.95
N ALA A 212 -11.21 -64.91 -39.45
CA ALA A 212 -10.68 -66.24 -39.86
C ALA A 212 -11.67 -67.38 -39.55
N MET A 213 -12.24 -67.41 -38.31
CA MET A 213 -13.25 -68.37 -37.92
C MET A 213 -14.48 -68.27 -38.83
N GLY A 214 -14.95 -67.05 -39.15
CA GLY A 214 -16.06 -66.84 -40.08
C GLY A 214 -15.80 -67.48 -41.44
N ILE A 215 -14.59 -67.28 -42.00
CA ILE A 215 -14.14 -67.86 -43.30
C ILE A 215 -14.09 -69.39 -43.18
N PHE A 216 -13.56 -69.95 -42.08
CA PHE A 216 -13.52 -71.39 -41.87
C PHE A 216 -14.91 -72.00 -41.75
N LEU A 217 -15.82 -71.37 -41.06
CA LEU A 217 -17.24 -71.82 -40.97
C LEU A 217 -17.91 -71.77 -42.32
N GLU A 218 -17.66 -70.73 -43.15
CA GLU A 218 -18.20 -70.64 -44.48
C GLU A 218 -17.67 -71.78 -45.41
N MET A 219 -16.35 -72.08 -45.29
CA MET A 219 -15.73 -73.19 -46.04
C MET A 219 -16.28 -74.55 -45.57
N LEU A 220 -16.50 -74.76 -44.27
CA LEU A 220 -17.12 -75.96 -43.72
C LEU A 220 -18.55 -76.10 -44.22
N LYS A 221 -19.34 -75.03 -44.24
CA LYS A 221 -20.69 -74.99 -44.75
C LYS A 221 -20.79 -75.45 -46.23
N ARG A 222 -19.84 -74.98 -47.05
CA ARG A 222 -19.75 -75.35 -48.50
C ARG A 222 -19.38 -76.84 -48.74
N ARG A 223 -18.66 -77.44 -47.78
CA ARG A 223 -18.23 -78.87 -47.89
C ARG A 223 -19.07 -79.83 -47.07
N SER A 224 -20.08 -79.36 -46.34
CA SER A 224 -20.94 -80.18 -45.50
C SER A 224 -21.92 -81.00 -46.34
N THR A 225 -22.07 -82.25 -45.96
CA THR A 225 -23.14 -83.14 -46.43
C THR A 225 -24.45 -82.80 -45.79
N PRO A 226 -25.62 -83.24 -46.33
CA PRO A 226 -26.94 -82.97 -45.73
C PRO A 226 -27.09 -83.43 -44.29
N GLN A 227 -26.29 -84.37 -43.84
CA GLN A 227 -26.29 -84.89 -42.46
C GLN A 227 -25.49 -84.05 -41.47
N THR A 228 -24.46 -83.31 -41.93
CA THR A 228 -23.56 -82.51 -41.05
C THR A 228 -23.86 -80.99 -41.08
N LEU A 229 -24.69 -80.57 -42.03
CA LEU A 229 -25.07 -79.14 -42.21
C LEU A 229 -25.69 -78.49 -40.95
N PRO A 230 -26.63 -79.19 -40.19
CA PRO A 230 -27.26 -78.60 -39.00
C PRO A 230 -26.25 -78.33 -37.89
N ILE A 231 -25.20 -79.15 -37.76
CA ILE A 231 -24.15 -78.99 -36.71
C ILE A 231 -23.28 -77.76 -36.99
N VAL A 232 -22.97 -77.55 -38.27
CA VAL A 232 -22.16 -76.37 -38.67
C VAL A 232 -22.94 -75.08 -38.58
N GLU A 233 -24.24 -75.10 -38.76
CA GLU A 233 -25.12 -73.92 -38.54
C GLU A 233 -25.23 -73.55 -37.05
N GLN A 234 -25.18 -74.53 -36.16
CA GLN A 234 -25.23 -74.30 -34.72
C GLN A 234 -23.94 -73.71 -34.15
N LEU A 235 -22.79 -74.02 -34.75
CA LEU A 235 -21.47 -73.46 -34.40
C LEU A 235 -21.26 -72.01 -34.89
N GLY A 236 -22.04 -71.52 -35.85
CA GLY A 236 -21.96 -70.20 -36.42
C GLY A 236 -22.93 -69.15 -35.80
N ARG A 237 -23.72 -69.55 -34.78
CA ARG A 237 -24.58 -68.65 -34.02
C ARG A 237 -23.86 -68.20 -32.76
#